data_2d4070507caf3cde40debd8496b6a484
#
_entry.id   2d4070507caf3cde40debd8496b6a484
#
_cell.length_a   1.000
_cell.length_b   1.000
_cell.length_c   1.000
_cell.angle_alpha   90.00
_cell.angle_beta   90.00
_cell.angle_gamma   90.00
#
_symmetry.space_group_name_H-M   'P 1'
#
loop_
_entity.id
_entity.type
_entity.pdbx_description
1 polymer ?
#
loop_
_entity_poly.entity_id
_entity_poly.type
_entity_poly.pdbx_seq_one_letter_code
_entity_poly.pdbx_strand_id
1 'polypeptide(L)'
;MTQPQNLFIPADAGEKVILPGIEITIKVTSASTGHAFAVFEEVTSPGAGPALHVHRHQFEIFRFLEGTYEVKVGDKFFTAEPGAVAVVLPGHAHAFRNIGERDARLQYIIMPGASSDEFFRQLSRLLRHGEPDMATLDRLGEQFDTLFVGPPLGH
;
A
#
# COMPACT_ATOMS: atom_id res chain seq x y z
N MET A 1 15.05 -22.57 7.78
CA MET A 1 14.09 -21.77 6.99
C MET A 1 13.28 -22.73 6.11
N THR A 2 11.99 -22.61 6.15
CA THR A 2 11.13 -23.36 5.20
C THR A 2 11.28 -22.75 3.80
N GLN A 3 11.45 -23.60 2.80
CA GLN A 3 11.47 -23.18 1.40
C GLN A 3 10.11 -22.57 1.02
N PRO A 4 10.08 -21.52 0.19
CA PRO A 4 8.82 -21.02 -0.37
C PRO A 4 8.07 -22.15 -1.10
N GLN A 5 6.76 -22.19 -0.89
CA GLN A 5 5.89 -23.20 -1.53
C GLN A 5 4.87 -22.49 -2.41
N ASN A 6 4.32 -23.24 -3.37
CA ASN A 6 3.19 -22.75 -4.14
C ASN A 6 2.01 -22.45 -3.21
N LEU A 7 1.35 -21.31 -3.43
CA LEU A 7 0.26 -20.83 -2.62
C LEU A 7 -1.01 -20.65 -3.44
N PHE A 8 -2.13 -20.96 -2.83
CA PHE A 8 -3.45 -20.56 -3.29
C PHE A 8 -4.18 -19.88 -2.13
N ILE A 9 -4.56 -18.64 -2.33
CA ILE A 9 -5.24 -17.82 -1.32
C ILE A 9 -6.67 -17.59 -1.78
N PRO A 10 -7.68 -18.17 -1.10
CA PRO A 10 -9.08 -17.94 -1.44
C PRO A 10 -9.48 -16.45 -1.39
N ALA A 11 -10.53 -16.11 -2.11
CA ALA A 11 -10.98 -14.72 -2.24
C ALA A 11 -11.29 -14.07 -0.87
N ASP A 12 -11.82 -14.82 0.07
CA ASP A 12 -12.21 -14.37 1.42
C ASP A 12 -11.12 -14.53 2.49
N ALA A 13 -9.93 -15.03 2.11
CA ALA A 13 -8.82 -15.26 3.03
C ALA A 13 -7.83 -14.08 3.03
N GLY A 14 -7.11 -13.96 4.13
CA GLY A 14 -6.09 -12.97 4.38
C GLY A 14 -6.27 -12.27 5.73
N GLU A 15 -5.21 -11.62 6.20
CA GLU A 15 -5.25 -10.84 7.43
C GLU A 15 -5.67 -9.40 7.12
N LYS A 16 -6.65 -8.90 7.87
CA LYS A 16 -7.11 -7.51 7.73
C LYS A 16 -6.33 -6.58 8.64
N VAL A 17 -5.89 -5.46 8.08
CA VAL A 17 -5.20 -4.38 8.77
C VAL A 17 -5.96 -3.08 8.49
N ILE A 18 -6.34 -2.36 9.55
CA ILE A 18 -7.16 -1.16 9.45
C ILE A 18 -6.31 0.09 9.67
N LEU A 19 -6.39 1.01 8.72
CA LEU A 19 -5.86 2.35 8.78
C LEU A 19 -7.03 3.35 8.63
N PRO A 20 -6.87 4.64 8.96
CA PRO A 20 -7.92 5.62 8.74
C PRO A 20 -8.38 5.68 7.27
N GLY A 21 -9.64 5.33 7.01
CA GLY A 21 -10.23 5.32 5.67
C GLY A 21 -9.73 4.19 4.75
N ILE A 22 -8.93 3.27 5.25
CA ILE A 22 -8.30 2.21 4.45
C ILE A 22 -8.38 0.88 5.20
N GLU A 23 -8.87 -0.16 4.51
CA GLU A 23 -8.81 -1.55 4.98
C GLU A 23 -7.89 -2.33 4.04
N ILE A 24 -6.78 -2.84 4.56
CA ILE A 24 -5.82 -3.65 3.81
C ILE A 24 -6.04 -5.12 4.17
N THR A 25 -6.12 -5.98 3.16
CA THR A 25 -6.04 -7.42 3.34
C THR A 25 -4.67 -7.90 2.87
N ILE A 26 -3.88 -8.46 3.77
CA ILE A 26 -2.60 -9.09 3.44
C ILE A 26 -2.93 -10.45 2.82
N LYS A 27 -2.78 -10.57 1.50
CA LYS A 27 -3.06 -11.82 0.77
C LYS A 27 -1.86 -12.75 0.77
N VAL A 28 -0.67 -12.21 0.57
CA VAL A 28 0.58 -12.96 0.56
C VAL A 28 1.61 -12.18 1.36
N THR A 29 2.11 -12.78 2.43
CA THR A 29 3.15 -12.15 3.26
C THR A 29 4.50 -12.22 2.56
N SER A 30 5.37 -11.29 2.88
CA SER A 30 6.76 -11.28 2.38
C SER A 30 7.49 -12.60 2.73
N ALA A 31 7.34 -13.07 3.96
CA ALA A 31 8.01 -14.30 4.41
C ALA A 31 7.58 -15.54 3.61
N SER A 32 6.31 -15.64 3.19
CA SER A 32 5.80 -16.81 2.46
C SER A 32 6.36 -16.95 1.04
N THR A 33 6.97 -15.89 0.50
CA THR A 33 7.63 -15.90 -0.82
C THR A 33 9.16 -15.86 -0.71
N GLY A 34 9.72 -16.06 0.47
CA GLY A 34 11.16 -15.87 0.70
C GLY A 34 11.59 -14.42 0.48
N HIS A 35 10.73 -13.48 0.80
CA HIS A 35 10.90 -12.03 0.64
C HIS A 35 11.00 -11.54 -0.82
N ALA A 36 10.59 -12.37 -1.78
CA ALA A 36 10.58 -11.96 -3.18
C ALA A 36 9.49 -10.91 -3.46
N PHE A 37 8.32 -11.06 -2.88
CA PHE A 37 7.22 -10.10 -2.99
C PHE A 37 6.19 -10.29 -1.87
N ALA A 38 5.28 -9.34 -1.75
CA ALA A 38 4.07 -9.44 -0.94
C ALA A 38 2.87 -8.93 -1.75
N VAL A 39 1.66 -9.44 -1.47
CA VAL A 39 0.43 -9.08 -2.20
C VAL A 39 -0.61 -8.58 -1.22
N PHE A 40 -1.22 -7.46 -1.56
CA PHE A 40 -2.23 -6.78 -0.76
C PHE A 40 -3.46 -6.45 -1.60
N GLU A 41 -4.62 -6.51 -0.98
CA GLU A 41 -5.83 -5.88 -1.49
C GLU A 41 -6.24 -4.77 -0.53
N GLU A 42 -6.85 -3.73 -1.06
CA GLU A 42 -7.24 -2.57 -0.27
C GLU A 42 -8.63 -2.11 -0.65
N VAL A 43 -9.42 -1.79 0.37
CA VAL A 43 -10.67 -1.04 0.25
C VAL A 43 -10.40 0.36 0.76
N THR A 44 -10.67 1.35 -0.09
CA THR A 44 -10.39 2.76 0.19
C THR A 44 -11.70 3.54 0.24
N SER A 45 -11.98 4.18 1.36
CA SER A 45 -13.17 5.04 1.51
C SER A 45 -13.08 6.29 0.63
N PRO A 46 -14.21 6.95 0.30
CA PRO A 46 -14.21 8.19 -0.48
C PRO A 46 -13.26 9.25 0.11
N GLY A 47 -12.41 9.82 -0.74
CA GLY A 47 -11.43 10.84 -0.36
C GLY A 47 -10.17 10.32 0.32
N ALA A 48 -10.14 9.06 0.75
CA ALA A 48 -9.00 8.48 1.43
C ALA A 48 -7.88 8.04 0.46
N GLY A 49 -6.69 7.89 1.02
CA GLY A 49 -5.50 7.40 0.34
C GLY A 49 -4.28 7.57 1.23
N PRO A 50 -3.15 6.95 0.87
CA PRO A 50 -1.92 7.07 1.64
C PRO A 50 -1.28 8.45 1.51
N ALA A 51 -0.43 8.81 2.46
CA ALA A 51 0.48 9.93 2.34
C ALA A 51 1.44 9.72 1.15
N LEU A 52 1.89 10.81 0.54
CA LEU A 52 2.89 10.75 -0.52
C LEU A 52 4.18 10.13 0.03
N HIS A 53 4.68 9.07 -0.63
CA HIS A 53 5.81 8.30 -0.14
C HIS A 53 6.69 7.78 -1.27
N VAL A 54 7.89 7.33 -0.90
CA VAL A 54 8.90 6.77 -1.82
C VAL A 54 9.38 5.44 -1.26
N HIS A 55 9.51 4.43 -2.11
CA HIS A 55 10.29 3.23 -1.84
C HIS A 55 11.64 3.34 -2.57
N ARG A 56 12.76 3.29 -1.85
CA ARG A 56 14.08 3.43 -2.48
C ARG A 56 14.48 2.22 -3.33
N HIS A 57 14.05 1.04 -2.91
CA HIS A 57 14.53 -0.24 -3.46
C HIS A 57 13.40 -1.13 -3.97
N GLN A 58 12.14 -0.79 -3.69
CA GLN A 58 11.00 -1.61 -4.04
C GLN A 58 10.28 -1.08 -5.28
N PHE A 59 9.86 -2.01 -6.14
CA PHE A 59 8.84 -1.78 -7.15
C PHE A 59 7.47 -1.94 -6.50
N GLU A 60 6.48 -1.22 -6.98
CA GLU A 60 5.09 -1.42 -6.58
C GLU A 60 4.19 -1.44 -7.81
N ILE A 61 3.35 -2.45 -7.91
CA ILE A 61 2.42 -2.62 -9.02
C ILE A 61 1.01 -2.51 -8.46
N PHE A 62 0.24 -1.56 -8.96
CA PHE A 62 -1.17 -1.36 -8.60
C PHE A 62 -2.06 -1.86 -9.71
N ARG A 63 -3.08 -2.62 -9.35
CA ARG A 63 -4.19 -2.97 -10.22
C ARG A 63 -5.48 -2.42 -9.61
N PHE A 64 -6.14 -1.52 -10.32
CA PHE A 64 -7.37 -0.90 -9.88
C PHE A 64 -8.55 -1.80 -10.25
N LEU A 65 -9.37 -2.18 -9.28
CA LEU A 65 -10.41 -3.20 -9.44
C LEU A 65 -11.82 -2.63 -9.45
N GLU A 66 -12.11 -1.65 -8.58
CA GLU A 66 -13.42 -1.02 -8.44
C GLU A 66 -13.25 0.45 -8.10
N GLY A 67 -14.17 1.29 -8.60
CA GLY A 67 -14.16 2.73 -8.36
C GLY A 67 -13.15 3.49 -9.21
N THR A 68 -12.97 4.77 -8.91
CA THR A 68 -12.11 5.67 -9.65
C THR A 68 -11.09 6.31 -8.71
N TYR A 69 -9.84 6.26 -9.09
CA TYR A 69 -8.73 6.81 -8.31
C TYR A 69 -8.01 7.93 -9.06
N GLU A 70 -7.64 8.96 -8.31
CA GLU A 70 -6.55 9.85 -8.73
C GLU A 70 -5.23 9.21 -8.27
N VAL A 71 -4.27 9.12 -9.16
CA VAL A 71 -2.96 8.49 -8.90
C VAL A 71 -1.86 9.48 -9.26
N LYS A 72 -0.94 9.68 -8.34
CA LYS A 72 0.29 10.47 -8.58
C LYS A 72 1.49 9.54 -8.63
N VAL A 73 2.29 9.64 -9.68
CA VAL A 73 3.60 8.98 -9.81
C VAL A 73 4.62 10.01 -10.28
N GLY A 74 5.60 10.31 -9.44
CA GLY A 74 6.52 11.42 -9.68
C GLY A 74 5.73 12.73 -9.79
N ASP A 75 5.92 13.46 -10.88
CA ASP A 75 5.21 14.72 -11.13
C ASP A 75 3.93 14.57 -11.94
N LYS A 76 3.57 13.34 -12.31
CA LYS A 76 2.41 13.06 -13.18
C LYS A 76 1.21 12.61 -12.38
N PHE A 77 0.03 13.05 -12.81
CA PHE A 77 -1.26 12.62 -12.29
C PHE A 77 -2.02 11.82 -13.36
N PHE A 78 -2.70 10.79 -12.91
CA PHE A 78 -3.53 9.92 -13.74
C PHE A 78 -4.87 9.70 -13.07
N THR A 79 -5.90 9.46 -13.88
CA THR A 79 -7.19 8.93 -13.41
C THR A 79 -7.22 7.44 -13.73
N ALA A 80 -7.34 6.61 -12.71
CA ALA A 80 -7.38 5.16 -12.86
C ALA A 80 -8.81 4.64 -12.70
N GLU A 81 -9.29 4.02 -13.76
CA GLU A 81 -10.56 3.31 -13.82
C GLU A 81 -10.34 1.81 -13.61
N PRO A 82 -11.40 1.02 -13.31
CA PRO A 82 -11.28 -0.44 -13.17
C PRO A 82 -10.58 -1.09 -14.36
N GLY A 83 -9.57 -1.90 -14.07
CA GLY A 83 -8.71 -2.55 -15.07
C GLY A 83 -7.40 -1.81 -15.37
N ALA A 84 -7.25 -0.57 -14.91
CA ALA A 84 -5.97 0.15 -15.04
C ALA A 84 -4.88 -0.49 -14.18
N VAL A 85 -3.63 -0.35 -14.62
CA VAL A 85 -2.43 -0.78 -13.91
C VAL A 85 -1.45 0.37 -13.84
N ALA A 86 -0.88 0.63 -12.66
CA ALA A 86 0.23 1.54 -12.48
C ALA A 86 1.46 0.77 -12.00
N VAL A 87 2.60 1.06 -12.58
CA VAL A 87 3.89 0.52 -12.15
C VAL A 87 4.72 1.66 -11.61
N VAL A 88 5.13 1.55 -10.35
CA VAL A 88 5.99 2.53 -9.69
C VAL A 88 7.37 1.94 -9.51
N LEU A 89 8.36 2.56 -10.14
CA LEU A 89 9.76 2.15 -10.04
C LEU A 89 10.37 2.68 -8.72
N PRO A 90 11.43 2.02 -8.22
CA PRO A 90 12.15 2.52 -7.04
C PRO A 90 12.56 3.99 -7.20
N GLY A 91 12.46 4.74 -6.11
CA GLY A 91 12.88 6.14 -6.07
C GLY A 91 11.83 7.16 -6.56
N HIS A 92 10.65 6.74 -6.93
CA HIS A 92 9.59 7.64 -7.40
C HIS A 92 8.52 7.84 -6.33
N ALA A 93 8.26 9.11 -6.00
CA ALA A 93 7.18 9.48 -5.08
C ALA A 93 5.81 9.12 -5.69
N HIS A 94 4.94 8.55 -4.89
CA HIS A 94 3.61 8.16 -5.36
C HIS A 94 2.57 8.16 -4.24
N ALA A 95 1.33 8.30 -4.64
CA ALA A 95 0.14 8.20 -3.81
C ALA A 95 -1.08 7.97 -4.70
N PHE A 96 -2.17 7.58 -4.10
CA PHE A 96 -3.47 7.49 -4.78
C PHE A 96 -4.57 7.98 -3.83
N ARG A 97 -5.72 8.33 -4.39
CA ARG A 97 -6.90 8.76 -3.63
C ARG A 97 -8.15 8.28 -4.33
N ASN A 98 -9.09 7.73 -3.57
CA ASN A 98 -10.43 7.44 -4.08
C ASN A 98 -11.16 8.76 -4.33
N ILE A 99 -11.47 9.06 -5.58
CA ILE A 99 -12.19 10.29 -5.98
C ILE A 99 -13.68 10.04 -6.26
N GLY A 100 -14.15 8.80 -6.04
CA GLY A 100 -15.57 8.44 -6.14
C GLY A 100 -16.35 8.71 -4.86
N GLU A 101 -17.64 8.41 -4.91
CA GLU A 101 -18.58 8.59 -3.79
C GLU A 101 -18.81 7.32 -2.97
N ARG A 102 -18.22 6.21 -3.37
CA ARG A 102 -18.33 4.90 -2.71
C ARG A 102 -16.94 4.35 -2.43
N ASP A 103 -16.87 3.31 -1.60
CA ASP A 103 -15.65 2.55 -1.42
C ASP A 103 -15.12 2.05 -2.76
N ALA A 104 -13.82 2.14 -2.94
CA ALA A 104 -13.10 1.69 -4.11
C ALA A 104 -12.11 0.58 -3.71
N ARG A 105 -11.69 -0.24 -4.68
CA ARG A 105 -10.80 -1.37 -4.43
C ARG A 105 -9.64 -1.40 -5.40
N LEU A 106 -8.48 -1.74 -4.87
CA LEU A 106 -7.28 -2.01 -5.66
C LEU A 106 -6.50 -3.18 -5.05
N GLN A 107 -5.64 -3.75 -5.86
CA GLN A 107 -4.65 -4.73 -5.43
C GLN A 107 -3.27 -4.15 -5.71
N TYR A 108 -2.30 -4.44 -4.85
CA TYR A 108 -0.92 -4.08 -5.14
C TYR A 108 0.06 -5.16 -4.72
N ILE A 109 1.19 -5.18 -5.41
CA ILE A 109 2.31 -6.09 -5.21
C ILE A 109 3.54 -5.25 -4.94
N ILE A 110 4.27 -5.56 -3.87
CA ILE A 110 5.52 -4.89 -3.50
C ILE A 110 6.68 -5.89 -3.70
N MET A 111 7.69 -5.51 -4.46
CA MET A 111 8.84 -6.34 -4.82
C MET A 111 10.16 -5.56 -4.68
N PRO A 112 11.17 -6.08 -3.96
CA PRO A 112 11.09 -7.21 -3.03
C PRO A 112 10.11 -6.94 -1.90
N GLY A 113 9.62 -8.01 -1.25
CA GLY A 113 8.62 -7.89 -0.18
C GLY A 113 9.13 -7.14 1.05
N ALA A 114 10.35 -7.39 1.45
CA ALA A 114 11.06 -6.68 2.52
C ALA A 114 10.22 -6.42 3.77
N SER A 115 9.40 -7.40 4.16
CA SER A 115 8.51 -7.34 5.32
C SER A 115 7.46 -6.20 5.27
N SER A 116 7.03 -5.81 4.07
CA SER A 116 6.01 -4.75 3.90
C SER A 116 4.69 -5.05 4.61
N ASP A 117 4.34 -6.31 4.77
CA ASP A 117 3.18 -6.71 5.58
C ASP A 117 3.34 -6.32 7.05
N GLU A 118 4.54 -6.46 7.62
CA GLU A 118 4.81 -6.04 9.00
C GLU A 118 4.79 -4.50 9.13
N PHE A 119 5.23 -3.78 8.10
CA PHE A 119 5.08 -2.32 8.07
C PHE A 119 3.62 -1.90 8.27
N PHE A 120 2.69 -2.49 7.54
CA PHE A 120 1.26 -2.16 7.67
C PHE A 120 0.70 -2.53 9.04
N ARG A 121 1.10 -3.66 9.62
CA ARG A 121 0.69 -4.04 10.98
C ARG A 121 1.16 -3.02 12.02
N GLN A 122 2.43 -2.62 11.93
CA GLN A 122 3.00 -1.63 12.85
C GLN A 122 2.38 -0.25 12.66
N LEU A 123 2.17 0.18 11.42
CA LEU A 123 1.51 1.45 11.11
C LEU A 123 0.09 1.48 11.68
N SER A 124 -0.67 0.40 11.51
CA SER A 124 -2.01 0.28 12.08
C SER A 124 -2.00 0.40 13.60
N ARG A 125 -1.10 -0.29 14.28
CA ARG A 125 -0.96 -0.18 15.75
C ARG A 125 -0.63 1.24 16.18
N LEU A 126 0.26 1.91 15.47
CA LEU A 126 0.68 3.27 15.78
C LEU A 126 -0.48 4.26 15.64
N LEU A 127 -1.26 4.15 14.56
CA LEU A 127 -2.37 5.06 14.27
C LEU A 127 -3.62 4.85 15.16
N ARG A 128 -3.73 3.71 15.83
CA ARG A 128 -4.82 3.48 16.79
C ARG A 128 -4.79 4.41 18.01
N HIS A 129 -3.64 4.95 18.34
CA HIS A 129 -3.43 5.82 19.49
C HIS A 129 -3.47 7.31 19.14
N GLY A 130 -3.94 7.67 17.95
CA GLY A 130 -3.98 9.01 17.42
C GLY A 130 -2.91 9.25 16.35
N GLU A 131 -2.77 10.49 15.92
CA GLU A 131 -1.74 10.83 14.94
C GLU A 131 -0.36 10.84 15.60
N PRO A 132 0.57 10.00 15.16
CA PRO A 132 1.94 10.05 15.65
C PRO A 132 2.66 11.28 15.11
N ASP A 133 3.72 11.70 15.79
CA ASP A 133 4.59 12.74 15.25
C ASP A 133 5.37 12.24 14.02
N MET A 134 5.82 13.18 13.19
CA MET A 134 6.52 12.86 11.95
C MET A 134 7.81 12.07 12.21
N ALA A 135 8.53 12.37 13.28
CA ALA A 135 9.76 11.63 13.60
C ALA A 135 9.51 10.15 13.88
N THR A 136 8.39 9.82 14.51
CA THR A 136 7.98 8.43 14.75
C THR A 136 7.57 7.73 13.46
N LEU A 137 6.80 8.41 12.59
CA LEU A 137 6.44 7.88 11.26
C LEU A 137 7.68 7.67 10.39
N ASP A 138 8.60 8.61 10.38
CA ASP A 138 9.83 8.52 9.58
C ASP A 138 10.70 7.35 10.03
N ARG A 139 10.85 7.13 11.33
CA ARG A 139 11.60 5.98 11.86
C ARG A 139 10.97 4.65 11.45
N LEU A 140 9.65 4.56 11.53
CA LEU A 140 8.93 3.37 11.07
C LEU A 140 9.11 3.18 9.56
N GLY A 141 8.93 4.22 8.78
CA GLY A 141 9.08 4.19 7.33
C GLY A 141 10.48 3.78 6.88
N GLU A 142 11.52 4.34 7.46
CA GLU A 142 12.91 4.00 7.14
C GLU A 142 13.23 2.52 7.36
N GLN A 143 12.65 1.93 8.39
CA GLN A 143 12.81 0.53 8.73
C GLN A 143 12.29 -0.42 7.63
N PHE A 144 11.29 0.04 6.85
CA PHE A 144 10.59 -0.77 5.85
C PHE A 144 10.64 -0.18 4.43
N ASP A 145 11.66 0.62 4.13
CA ASP A 145 11.83 1.24 2.81
C ASP A 145 10.62 2.07 2.35
N THR A 146 10.01 2.80 3.28
CA THR A 146 8.89 3.70 3.00
C THR A 146 9.19 5.08 3.57
N LEU A 147 9.53 6.02 2.71
CA LEU A 147 9.84 7.39 3.12
C LEU A 147 8.64 8.29 2.86
N PHE A 148 8.11 8.92 3.89
CA PHE A 148 7.04 9.89 3.76
C PHE A 148 7.60 11.24 3.29
N VAL A 149 7.10 11.75 2.17
CA VAL A 149 7.62 12.96 1.52
C VAL A 149 6.54 14.03 1.29
N GLY A 150 5.33 13.79 1.74
CA GLY A 150 4.23 14.75 1.64
C GLY A 150 2.93 14.22 2.22
N PRO A 151 1.88 15.06 2.26
CA PRO A 151 0.58 14.65 2.74
C PRO A 151 -0.14 13.72 1.75
N PRO A 152 -1.27 13.11 2.16
CA PRO A 152 -2.19 12.47 1.22
C PRO A 152 -2.65 13.43 0.12
N LEU A 153 -3.03 12.89 -1.05
CA LEU A 153 -3.58 13.71 -2.15
C LEU A 153 -4.88 14.40 -1.70
N GLY A 154 -5.04 15.65 -2.11
CA GLY A 154 -6.21 16.47 -1.77
C GLY A 154 -6.13 17.14 -0.41
N HIS A 155 -4.99 17.16 0.22
CA HIS A 155 -4.75 17.80 1.53
C HIS A 155 -3.63 18.83 1.46
#